data_cb14d3d1f989bb2abd9c744df6d78fa7
#
_entry.id   cb14d3d1f989bb2abd9c744df6d78fa7
#
_cell.length_a   1.000
_cell.length_b   1.000
_cell.length_c   1.000
_cell.angle_alpha   90.00
_cell.angle_beta   90.00
_cell.angle_gamma   90.00
#
_symmetry.space_group_name_H-M   'P 1'
#
loop_
_entity.id
_entity.type
_entity.pdbx_description
1 polymer ?
#
loop_
_entity_poly.entity_id
_entity_poly.type
_entity_poly.pdbx_seq_one_letter_code
_entity_poly.pdbx_strand_id
1 'polypeptide(L)'
;MRNTHSLDQARSLVGKLAGRLGADLIETHISWVLLAGDSAYKIKKPVRLPFVDYTALQARRHFCEEELRLNRRLAPSLYLGVARITGTPEAPALDTSGPALEYAVRMRRFPKGALFAEQLTAGTLPSLDVDSLADLLAYFHNGQPPAEPAAGFASAQARHMAAQAALQGALAVASPVEQAQLHGWLESEAAGLATASAPLSVACAAMCRASALANPAAGSAGGCPL
;
A
#
# COMPACT_ATOMS: atom_id res chain seq x y z
N MET A 1 -17.12 -20.97 -7.73
CA MET A 1 -17.96 -19.85 -7.25
C MET A 1 -17.07 -18.67 -6.95
N ARG A 2 -17.25 -17.54 -7.64
CA ARG A 2 -16.48 -16.31 -7.38
C ARG A 2 -17.07 -15.65 -6.13
N ASN A 3 -16.37 -15.75 -5.01
CA ASN A 3 -16.78 -15.08 -3.77
C ASN A 3 -16.32 -13.61 -3.83
N THR A 4 -17.06 -12.78 -4.57
CA THR A 4 -16.85 -11.34 -4.66
C THR A 4 -17.74 -10.69 -3.62
N HIS A 5 -17.20 -10.40 -2.44
CA HIS A 5 -17.87 -9.51 -1.50
C HIS A 5 -17.90 -8.10 -2.09
N SER A 6 -19.06 -7.41 -1.98
CA SER A 6 -19.08 -5.98 -2.21
C SER A 6 -18.24 -5.25 -1.14
N LEU A 7 -17.84 -4.02 -1.42
CA LEU A 7 -17.08 -3.22 -0.45
C LEU A 7 -17.83 -3.09 0.88
N ASP A 8 -19.17 -2.93 0.83
CA ASP A 8 -20.01 -2.78 2.02
C ASP A 8 -20.12 -4.09 2.82
N GLN A 9 -20.23 -5.23 2.13
CA GLN A 9 -20.22 -6.54 2.79
C GLN A 9 -18.88 -6.79 3.49
N ALA A 10 -17.76 -6.47 2.82
CA ALA A 10 -16.43 -6.60 3.40
C ALA A 10 -16.25 -5.64 4.59
N ARG A 11 -16.74 -4.40 4.50
CA ARG A 11 -16.71 -3.42 5.59
C ARG A 11 -17.51 -3.92 6.80
N SER A 12 -18.69 -4.47 6.59
CA SER A 12 -19.53 -5.04 7.64
C SER A 12 -18.83 -6.22 8.33
N LEU A 13 -18.23 -7.13 7.55
CA LEU A 13 -17.46 -8.28 8.06
C LEU A 13 -16.31 -7.80 8.94
N VAL A 14 -15.52 -6.82 8.46
CA VAL A 14 -14.37 -6.27 9.19
C VAL A 14 -14.79 -5.57 10.47
N GLY A 15 -15.88 -4.79 10.43
CA GLY A 15 -16.43 -4.14 11.63
C GLY A 15 -16.88 -5.13 12.71
N LYS A 16 -17.54 -6.22 12.30
CA LYS A 16 -17.93 -7.29 13.24
C LYS A 16 -16.72 -8.01 13.81
N LEU A 17 -15.69 -8.28 12.98
CA LEU A 17 -14.44 -8.87 13.45
C LEU A 17 -13.73 -7.95 14.45
N ALA A 18 -13.66 -6.64 14.16
CA ALA A 18 -13.08 -5.64 15.07
C ALA A 18 -13.77 -5.66 16.43
N GLY A 19 -15.12 -5.64 16.45
CA GLY A 19 -15.89 -5.71 17.70
C GLY A 19 -15.62 -6.99 18.49
N ARG A 20 -15.53 -8.15 17.83
CA ARG A 20 -15.24 -9.43 18.48
C ARG A 20 -13.83 -9.52 19.06
N LEU A 21 -12.87 -8.87 18.44
CA LEU A 21 -11.47 -8.83 18.87
C LEU A 21 -11.19 -7.70 19.88
N GLY A 22 -12.13 -6.81 20.12
CA GLY A 22 -11.89 -5.57 20.85
C GLY A 22 -10.80 -4.72 20.20
N ALA A 23 -10.76 -4.70 18.85
CA ALA A 23 -9.70 -4.09 18.08
C ALA A 23 -10.02 -2.66 17.68
N ASP A 24 -9.02 -1.79 17.71
CA ASP A 24 -9.08 -0.49 17.03
C ASP A 24 -9.03 -0.70 15.51
N LEU A 25 -9.91 0.00 14.79
CA LEU A 25 -9.99 -0.07 13.33
C LEU A 25 -9.38 1.18 12.69
N ILE A 26 -8.35 0.98 11.87
CA ILE A 26 -7.76 2.02 11.03
C ILE A 26 -8.14 1.72 9.58
N GLU A 27 -8.66 2.72 8.88
CA GLU A 27 -9.04 2.59 7.48
C GLU A 27 -8.10 3.38 6.58
N THR A 28 -7.61 2.73 5.52
CA THR A 28 -6.86 3.35 4.42
C THR A 28 -7.67 3.25 3.12
N HIS A 29 -7.19 3.84 2.02
CA HIS A 29 -7.89 3.77 0.73
C HIS A 29 -8.02 2.34 0.17
N ILE A 30 -7.07 1.43 0.46
CA ILE A 30 -7.05 0.05 -0.07
C ILE A 30 -7.08 -1.05 0.98
N SER A 31 -7.08 -0.71 2.28
CA SER A 31 -7.01 -1.70 3.37
C SER A 31 -7.73 -1.22 4.62
N TRP A 32 -8.06 -2.18 5.48
CA TRP A 32 -8.37 -1.97 6.89
C TRP A 32 -7.28 -2.60 7.74
N VAL A 33 -6.94 -1.98 8.86
CA VAL A 33 -5.99 -2.52 9.83
C VAL A 33 -6.67 -2.61 11.18
N LEU A 34 -6.76 -3.82 11.72
CA LEU A 34 -7.29 -4.09 13.06
C LEU A 34 -6.12 -4.20 14.04
N LEU A 35 -6.11 -3.38 15.07
CA LEU A 35 -5.12 -3.43 16.14
C LEU A 35 -5.73 -4.16 17.34
N ALA A 36 -5.37 -5.44 17.53
CA ALA A 36 -5.91 -6.31 18.57
C ALA A 36 -4.79 -6.84 19.47
N GLY A 37 -4.73 -6.39 20.71
CA GLY A 37 -3.64 -6.75 21.62
C GLY A 37 -2.28 -6.43 21.00
N ASP A 38 -1.39 -7.43 20.97
CA ASP A 38 -0.03 -7.33 20.39
C ASP A 38 0.03 -7.62 18.88
N SER A 39 -1.12 -7.78 18.24
CA SER A 39 -1.20 -8.09 16.80
C SER A 39 -1.91 -6.99 16.02
N ALA A 40 -1.46 -6.80 14.78
CA ALA A 40 -2.14 -6.01 13.76
C ALA A 40 -2.54 -6.92 12.59
N TYR A 41 -3.77 -6.77 12.11
CA TYR A 41 -4.31 -7.55 10.99
C TYR A 41 -4.69 -6.60 9.85
N LYS A 42 -3.93 -6.64 8.76
CA LYS A 42 -4.18 -5.81 7.58
C LYS A 42 -4.98 -6.59 6.55
N ILE A 43 -6.19 -6.14 6.30
CA ILE A 43 -7.19 -6.74 5.41
C ILE A 43 -7.31 -5.87 4.15
N LYS A 44 -7.15 -6.46 2.97
CA LYS A 44 -7.26 -5.73 1.71
C LYS A 44 -8.72 -5.48 1.36
N LYS A 45 -9.04 -4.26 0.89
CA LYS A 45 -10.39 -3.92 0.40
C LYS A 45 -10.64 -4.57 -0.96
N PRO A 46 -11.88 -5.03 -1.26
CA PRO A 46 -12.23 -5.57 -2.58
C PRO A 46 -12.42 -4.43 -3.60
N VAL A 47 -11.34 -3.72 -3.91
CA VAL A 47 -11.32 -2.59 -4.84
C VAL A 47 -10.51 -2.91 -6.08
N ARG A 48 -10.83 -2.23 -7.17
CA ARG A 48 -10.05 -2.25 -8.41
C ARG A 48 -9.53 -0.86 -8.71
N LEU A 49 -8.22 -0.76 -8.84
CA LEU A 49 -7.50 0.47 -9.20
C LEU A 49 -6.65 0.20 -10.45
N PRO A 50 -6.16 1.21 -11.16
CA PRO A 50 -5.37 1.02 -12.39
C PRO A 50 -4.15 0.11 -12.21
N PHE A 51 -3.59 0.05 -11.00
CA PHE A 51 -2.37 -0.70 -10.67
C PHE A 51 -2.62 -1.96 -9.84
N VAL A 52 -3.86 -2.24 -9.40
CA VAL A 52 -4.17 -3.41 -8.58
C VAL A 52 -5.64 -3.80 -8.68
N ASP A 53 -5.91 -5.11 -8.71
CA ASP A 53 -7.26 -5.67 -8.64
C ASP A 53 -7.39 -6.61 -7.44
N TYR A 54 -8.09 -6.14 -6.41
CA TYR A 54 -8.39 -6.89 -5.18
C TYR A 54 -9.84 -7.40 -5.14
N THR A 55 -10.59 -7.36 -6.24
CA THR A 55 -12.01 -7.73 -6.23
C THR A 55 -12.23 -9.21 -5.91
N ALA A 56 -11.37 -10.11 -6.38
CA ALA A 56 -11.47 -11.53 -6.11
C ALA A 56 -10.80 -11.91 -4.76
N LEU A 57 -11.45 -12.78 -3.99
CA LEU A 57 -10.90 -13.29 -2.71
C LEU A 57 -9.52 -13.94 -2.89
N GLN A 58 -9.33 -14.71 -3.97
CA GLN A 58 -8.06 -15.35 -4.26
C GLN A 58 -6.95 -14.34 -4.60
N ALA A 59 -7.29 -13.23 -5.26
CA ALA A 59 -6.34 -12.14 -5.49
C ALA A 59 -5.91 -11.52 -4.14
N ARG A 60 -6.86 -11.25 -3.24
CA ARG A 60 -6.54 -10.71 -1.91
C ARG A 60 -5.66 -11.67 -1.09
N ARG A 61 -5.93 -12.99 -1.15
CA ARG A 61 -5.06 -14.00 -0.57
C ARG A 61 -3.65 -13.91 -1.15
N HIS A 62 -3.52 -13.98 -2.46
CA HIS A 62 -2.22 -13.90 -3.16
C HIS A 62 -1.44 -12.64 -2.75
N PHE A 63 -2.08 -11.47 -2.75
CA PHE A 63 -1.41 -10.23 -2.37
C PHE A 63 -1.10 -10.12 -0.86
N CYS A 64 -1.80 -10.84 0.02
CA CYS A 64 -1.38 -10.99 1.41
C CYS A 64 -0.13 -11.87 1.53
N GLU A 65 -0.06 -12.97 0.79
CA GLU A 65 1.10 -13.86 0.74
C GLU A 65 2.32 -13.13 0.14
N GLU A 66 2.15 -12.35 -0.93
CA GLU A 66 3.22 -11.55 -1.53
C GLU A 66 3.69 -10.42 -0.61
N GLU A 67 2.78 -9.72 0.06
CA GLU A 67 3.15 -8.70 1.05
C GLU A 67 3.98 -9.32 2.17
N LEU A 68 3.58 -10.49 2.67
CA LEU A 68 4.33 -11.23 3.68
C LEU A 68 5.73 -11.62 3.15
N ARG A 69 5.81 -12.20 1.95
CA ARG A 69 7.05 -12.66 1.34
C ARG A 69 8.05 -11.50 1.15
N LEU A 70 7.57 -10.37 0.62
CA LEU A 70 8.41 -9.22 0.33
C LEU A 70 8.90 -8.52 1.60
N ASN A 71 7.99 -8.25 2.52
CA ASN A 71 8.33 -7.45 3.70
C ASN A 71 9.12 -8.23 4.77
N ARG A 72 9.01 -9.56 4.81
CA ARG A 72 9.87 -10.39 5.66
C ARG A 72 11.35 -10.28 5.33
N ARG A 73 11.70 -9.84 4.15
CA ARG A 73 13.10 -9.62 3.74
C ARG A 73 13.79 -8.54 4.59
N LEU A 74 13.04 -7.51 5.01
CA LEU A 74 13.54 -6.41 5.84
C LEU A 74 13.03 -6.47 7.28
N ALA A 75 11.83 -7.01 7.51
CA ALA A 75 11.19 -7.01 8.82
C ALA A 75 10.61 -8.40 9.20
N PRO A 76 11.46 -9.46 9.29
CA PRO A 76 10.98 -10.83 9.54
C PRO A 76 10.29 -10.99 10.90
N SER A 77 10.71 -10.25 11.90
CA SER A 77 10.10 -10.29 13.25
C SER A 77 8.75 -9.56 13.33
N LEU A 78 8.47 -8.67 12.38
CA LEU A 78 7.22 -7.91 12.33
C LEU A 78 6.13 -8.67 11.57
N TYR A 79 6.44 -9.28 10.42
CA TYR A 79 5.48 -9.96 9.55
C TYR A 79 5.33 -11.43 9.94
N LEU A 80 4.27 -11.76 10.70
CA LEU A 80 4.10 -13.07 11.34
C LEU A 80 3.52 -14.13 10.40
N GLY A 81 2.55 -13.76 9.55
CA GLY A 81 1.88 -14.72 8.67
C GLY A 81 0.68 -14.13 7.95
N VAL A 82 -0.05 -14.98 7.25
CA VAL A 82 -1.37 -14.67 6.69
C VAL A 82 -2.41 -15.41 7.52
N ALA A 83 -3.31 -14.66 8.16
CA ALA A 83 -4.45 -15.20 8.91
C ALA A 83 -5.66 -15.36 8.00
N ARG A 84 -6.47 -16.39 8.22
CA ARG A 84 -7.76 -16.59 7.58
C ARG A 84 -8.86 -16.01 8.46
N ILE A 85 -9.77 -15.28 7.88
CA ILE A 85 -11.02 -14.87 8.52
C ILE A 85 -12.06 -15.91 8.09
N THR A 86 -12.61 -16.62 9.04
CA THR A 86 -13.53 -17.76 8.87
C THR A 86 -14.82 -17.56 9.66
N GLY A 87 -15.65 -18.56 9.79
CA GLY A 87 -16.95 -18.48 10.49
C GLY A 87 -18.07 -18.02 9.55
N THR A 88 -18.94 -17.15 10.02
CA THR A 88 -20.01 -16.54 9.20
C THR A 88 -19.82 -15.04 9.07
N PRO A 89 -20.44 -14.37 8.11
CA PRO A 89 -20.42 -12.91 7.99
C PRO A 89 -20.91 -12.18 9.25
N GLU A 90 -21.79 -12.81 10.03
CA GLU A 90 -22.34 -12.28 11.28
C GLU A 90 -21.43 -12.56 12.48
N ALA A 91 -20.67 -13.66 12.42
CA ALA A 91 -19.79 -14.12 13.49
C ALA A 91 -18.41 -14.52 12.94
N PRO A 92 -17.64 -13.55 12.37
CA PRO A 92 -16.31 -13.82 11.84
C PRO A 92 -15.32 -14.15 12.97
N ALA A 93 -14.37 -15.04 12.68
CA ALA A 93 -13.32 -15.45 13.60
C ALA A 93 -11.99 -15.61 12.85
N LEU A 94 -10.87 -15.57 13.58
CA LEU A 94 -9.54 -15.78 13.01
C LEU A 94 -9.14 -17.25 13.12
N ASP A 95 -8.62 -17.78 12.00
CA ASP A 95 -7.96 -19.10 11.89
C ASP A 95 -8.74 -20.30 12.46
N THR A 96 -10.08 -20.21 12.52
CA THR A 96 -10.91 -21.34 12.91
C THR A 96 -11.17 -22.29 11.72
N SER A 97 -11.83 -23.41 11.96
CA SER A 97 -12.25 -24.36 10.93
C SER A 97 -13.26 -23.72 9.96
N GLY A 98 -13.26 -24.21 8.71
CA GLY A 98 -14.22 -23.77 7.69
C GLY A 98 -13.59 -22.99 6.54
N PRO A 99 -14.42 -22.59 5.56
CA PRO A 99 -13.96 -21.82 4.42
C PRO A 99 -13.56 -20.40 4.84
N ALA A 100 -12.54 -19.86 4.17
CA ALA A 100 -12.13 -18.49 4.39
C ALA A 100 -13.14 -17.52 3.77
N LEU A 101 -13.60 -16.58 4.56
CA LEU A 101 -14.40 -15.43 4.15
C LEU A 101 -13.48 -14.32 3.63
N GLU A 102 -12.29 -14.16 4.27
CA GLU A 102 -11.31 -13.14 3.93
C GLU A 102 -9.92 -13.54 4.43
N TYR A 103 -8.90 -12.79 4.03
CA TYR A 103 -7.51 -12.96 4.44
C TYR A 103 -6.93 -11.67 4.99
N ALA A 104 -6.02 -11.79 5.97
CA ALA A 104 -5.32 -10.67 6.58
C ALA A 104 -3.82 -10.95 6.70
N VAL A 105 -2.99 -9.95 6.45
CA VAL A 105 -1.59 -10.00 6.86
C VAL A 105 -1.54 -9.80 8.37
N ARG A 106 -1.04 -10.81 9.11
CA ARG A 106 -0.84 -10.74 10.54
C ARG A 106 0.56 -10.22 10.83
N MET A 107 0.61 -9.14 11.59
CA MET A 107 1.86 -8.48 11.98
C MET A 107 1.91 -8.34 13.51
N ARG A 108 3.12 -8.15 14.04
CA ARG A 108 3.28 -7.66 15.41
C ARG A 108 2.84 -6.20 15.46
N ARG A 109 2.05 -5.84 16.45
CA ARG A 109 1.75 -4.43 16.72
C ARG A 109 2.99 -3.77 17.30
N PHE A 110 3.42 -2.67 16.73
CA PHE A 110 4.46 -1.84 17.33
C PHE A 110 3.86 -0.80 18.29
N PRO A 111 4.61 -0.37 19.31
CA PRO A 111 4.12 0.58 20.30
C PRO A 111 3.82 1.94 19.63
N LYS A 112 2.94 2.70 20.25
CA LYS A 112 2.67 4.09 19.85
C LYS A 112 3.96 4.90 19.97
N GLY A 113 4.21 5.78 19.01
CA GLY A 113 5.43 6.58 18.94
C GLY A 113 6.63 5.86 18.30
N ALA A 114 6.46 4.63 17.81
CA ALA A 114 7.55 3.89 17.14
C ALA A 114 7.78 4.30 15.68
N LEU A 115 6.83 5.01 15.07
CA LEU A 115 7.01 5.47 13.69
C LEU A 115 7.97 6.65 13.61
N PHE A 116 8.90 6.62 12.66
CA PHE A 116 9.82 7.74 12.42
C PHE A 116 9.10 9.06 12.17
N ALA A 117 7.95 9.04 11.48
CA ALA A 117 7.13 10.22 11.29
C ALA A 117 6.61 10.81 12.61
N GLU A 118 6.20 9.96 13.56
CA GLU A 118 5.76 10.39 14.90
C GLU A 118 6.93 10.97 15.70
N GLN A 119 8.09 10.29 15.67
CA GLN A 119 9.30 10.73 16.35
C GLN A 119 9.84 12.03 15.76
N LEU A 120 9.80 12.18 14.42
CA LEU A 120 10.22 13.40 13.75
C LEU A 120 9.32 14.60 14.15
N THR A 121 8.02 14.39 14.17
CA THR A 121 7.06 15.41 14.61
C THR A 121 7.27 15.80 16.07
N ALA A 122 7.62 14.82 16.92
CA ALA A 122 7.93 15.03 18.32
C ALA A 122 9.34 15.59 18.58
N GLY A 123 10.19 15.70 17.55
CA GLY A 123 11.59 16.11 17.68
C GLY A 123 12.47 15.12 18.45
N THR A 124 12.06 13.84 18.47
CA THR A 124 12.74 12.77 19.25
C THR A 124 13.43 11.73 18.38
N LEU A 125 13.40 11.86 17.04
CA LEU A 125 14.05 10.94 16.12
C LEU A 125 15.58 11.11 16.20
N PRO A 126 16.36 10.08 16.64
CA PRO A 126 17.80 10.19 16.68
C PRO A 126 18.39 10.13 15.26
N SER A 127 19.42 10.93 14.98
CA SER A 127 20.13 10.85 13.69
C SER A 127 20.73 9.46 13.45
N LEU A 128 21.20 8.79 14.49
CA LEU A 128 21.74 7.44 14.42
C LEU A 128 20.76 6.41 13.88
N ASP A 129 19.46 6.56 14.16
CA ASP A 129 18.42 5.67 13.63
C ASP A 129 18.23 5.86 12.12
N VAL A 130 18.39 7.10 11.64
CA VAL A 130 18.36 7.42 10.21
C VAL A 130 19.58 6.83 9.49
N ASP A 131 20.76 6.98 10.08
CA ASP A 131 22.00 6.40 9.55
C ASP A 131 21.91 4.87 9.51
N SER A 132 21.42 4.26 10.59
CA SER A 132 21.21 2.80 10.66
C SER A 132 20.23 2.29 9.61
N LEU A 133 19.16 3.05 9.34
CA LEU A 133 18.23 2.73 8.26
C LEU A 133 18.88 2.85 6.88
N ALA A 134 19.69 3.89 6.65
CA ALA A 134 20.41 4.06 5.40
C ALA A 134 21.38 2.90 5.14
N ASP A 135 22.12 2.48 6.15
CA ASP A 135 23.05 1.33 6.06
C ASP A 135 22.29 0.03 5.79
N LEU A 136 21.17 -0.21 6.47
CA LEU A 136 20.33 -1.38 6.24
C LEU A 136 19.81 -1.42 4.79
N LEU A 137 19.32 -0.30 4.27
CA LEU A 137 18.81 -0.21 2.90
C LEU A 137 19.94 -0.38 1.87
N ALA A 138 21.11 0.23 2.09
CA ALA A 138 22.26 0.06 1.23
C ALA A 138 22.73 -1.40 1.19
N TYR A 139 22.84 -2.05 2.36
CA TYR A 139 23.16 -3.48 2.44
C TYR A 139 22.14 -4.35 1.71
N PHE A 140 20.85 -4.08 1.94
CA PHE A 140 19.75 -4.81 1.29
C PHE A 140 19.83 -4.68 -0.23
N HIS A 141 19.99 -3.47 -0.77
CA HIS A 141 20.04 -3.23 -2.21
C HIS A 141 21.26 -3.88 -2.86
N ASN A 142 22.43 -3.75 -2.24
CA ASN A 142 23.66 -4.34 -2.74
C ASN A 142 23.67 -5.88 -2.72
N GLY A 143 22.92 -6.48 -1.78
CA GLY A 143 22.76 -7.93 -1.67
C GLY A 143 21.72 -8.55 -2.60
N GLN A 144 20.99 -7.73 -3.39
CA GLN A 144 20.00 -8.26 -4.33
C GLN A 144 20.69 -8.65 -5.64
N PRO A 145 20.41 -9.86 -6.19
CA PRO A 145 20.82 -10.17 -7.54
C PRO A 145 20.15 -9.20 -8.52
N PRO A 146 20.82 -8.83 -9.63
CA PRO A 146 20.17 -8.10 -10.70
C PRO A 146 18.88 -8.85 -11.10
N ALA A 147 17.73 -8.21 -10.95
CA ALA A 147 16.50 -8.78 -11.46
C ALA A 147 16.53 -8.68 -12.99
N GLU A 148 16.33 -9.80 -13.68
CA GLU A 148 15.92 -9.74 -15.08
C GLU A 148 14.61 -8.93 -15.12
N PRO A 149 14.55 -7.82 -15.85
CA PRO A 149 13.33 -7.04 -15.93
C PRO A 149 12.24 -7.96 -16.46
N ALA A 150 11.19 -8.21 -15.68
CA ALA A 150 9.99 -8.82 -16.23
C ALA A 150 9.63 -8.04 -17.49
N ALA A 151 9.36 -8.73 -18.61
CA ALA A 151 9.20 -8.13 -19.92
C ALA A 151 8.27 -6.90 -19.84
N GLY A 152 8.82 -5.73 -20.08
CA GLY A 152 8.12 -4.44 -19.99
C GLY A 152 8.05 -3.78 -18.62
N PHE A 153 8.29 -4.48 -17.50
CA PHE A 153 8.30 -3.83 -16.18
C PHE A 153 9.54 -2.94 -16.04
N ALA A 154 9.35 -1.73 -15.54
CA ALA A 154 10.41 -0.71 -15.42
C ALA A 154 11.02 -0.21 -16.75
N SER A 155 10.53 -0.65 -17.92
CA SER A 155 10.90 -0.01 -19.18
C SER A 155 10.38 1.43 -19.21
N ALA A 156 11.05 2.31 -19.99
CA ALA A 156 10.58 3.67 -20.18
C ALA A 156 9.12 3.72 -20.65
N GLN A 157 8.75 2.84 -21.57
CA GLN A 157 7.38 2.72 -22.06
C GLN A 157 6.38 2.27 -20.99
N ALA A 158 6.72 1.27 -20.15
CA ALA A 158 5.84 0.81 -19.07
C ALA A 158 5.63 1.90 -18.01
N ARG A 159 6.68 2.66 -17.68
CA ARG A 159 6.58 3.82 -16.77
C ARG A 159 5.69 4.91 -17.34
N HIS A 160 5.86 5.22 -18.62
CA HIS A 160 5.04 6.21 -19.31
C HIS A 160 3.56 5.81 -19.36
N MET A 161 3.26 4.56 -19.69
CA MET A 161 1.87 4.04 -19.68
C MET A 161 1.25 4.06 -18.28
N ALA A 162 2.01 3.72 -17.23
CA ALA A 162 1.54 3.78 -15.86
C ALA A 162 1.27 5.23 -15.42
N ALA A 163 2.14 6.18 -15.79
CA ALA A 163 1.96 7.59 -15.54
C ALA A 163 0.72 8.14 -16.28
N GLN A 164 0.52 7.78 -17.55
CA GLN A 164 -0.68 8.14 -18.30
C GLN A 164 -1.96 7.60 -17.66
N ALA A 165 -1.97 6.34 -17.24
CA ALA A 165 -3.14 5.74 -16.60
C ALA A 165 -3.49 6.43 -15.25
N ALA A 166 -2.48 6.75 -14.45
CA ALA A 166 -2.67 7.50 -13.21
C ALA A 166 -3.20 8.93 -13.48
N LEU A 167 -2.66 9.58 -14.49
CA LEU A 167 -3.07 10.92 -14.89
C LEU A 167 -4.52 10.96 -15.39
N GLN A 168 -4.93 9.99 -16.21
CA GLN A 168 -6.31 9.89 -16.69
C GLN A 168 -7.32 9.80 -15.53
N GLY A 169 -6.97 9.04 -14.48
CA GLY A 169 -7.76 8.99 -13.25
C GLY A 169 -7.81 10.33 -12.52
N ALA A 170 -6.70 11.06 -12.45
CA ALA A 170 -6.62 12.37 -11.82
C ALA A 170 -7.39 13.46 -12.61
N LEU A 171 -7.28 13.46 -13.95
CA LEU A 171 -7.98 14.39 -14.83
C LEU A 171 -9.50 14.32 -14.72
N ALA A 172 -10.04 13.13 -14.39
CA ALA A 172 -11.48 12.94 -14.24
C ALA A 172 -12.07 13.70 -13.05
N VAL A 173 -11.24 14.10 -12.06
CA VAL A 173 -11.68 14.79 -10.83
C VAL A 173 -11.00 16.14 -10.61
N ALA A 174 -10.05 16.51 -11.46
CA ALA A 174 -9.28 17.75 -11.35
C ALA A 174 -10.04 18.98 -11.89
N SER A 175 -9.83 20.12 -11.29
CA SER A 175 -10.30 21.41 -11.80
C SER A 175 -9.56 21.79 -13.11
N PRO A 176 -10.10 22.72 -13.94
CA PRO A 176 -9.46 23.11 -15.20
C PRO A 176 -8.03 23.62 -15.06
N VAL A 177 -7.69 24.27 -13.95
CA VAL A 177 -6.32 24.77 -13.68
C VAL A 177 -5.39 23.59 -13.39
N GLU A 178 -5.82 22.64 -12.58
CA GLU A 178 -5.07 21.42 -12.27
C GLU A 178 -4.91 20.54 -13.50
N GLN A 179 -5.93 20.46 -14.37
CA GLN A 179 -5.84 19.75 -15.65
C GLN A 179 -4.74 20.31 -16.55
N ALA A 180 -4.64 21.64 -16.65
CA ALA A 180 -3.58 22.28 -17.42
C ALA A 180 -2.18 21.99 -16.86
N GLN A 181 -2.03 22.00 -15.54
CA GLN A 181 -0.77 21.65 -14.86
C GLN A 181 -0.40 20.19 -15.07
N LEU A 182 -1.36 19.29 -14.97
CA LEU A 182 -1.17 17.84 -15.17
C LEU A 182 -0.78 17.52 -16.62
N HIS A 183 -1.38 18.19 -17.61
CA HIS A 183 -0.99 18.04 -19.01
C HIS A 183 0.43 18.55 -19.29
N GLY A 184 0.78 19.72 -18.79
CA GLY A 184 2.14 20.27 -18.94
C GLY A 184 3.20 19.39 -18.29
N TRP A 185 2.86 18.77 -17.16
CA TRP A 185 3.73 17.79 -16.52
C TRP A 185 3.90 16.52 -17.39
N LEU A 186 2.82 15.98 -17.97
CA LEU A 186 2.89 14.79 -18.83
C LEU A 186 3.77 15.01 -20.07
N GLU A 187 3.65 16.20 -20.67
CA GLU A 187 4.48 16.59 -21.82
C GLU A 187 5.96 16.64 -21.44
N SER A 188 6.27 17.19 -20.28
CA SER A 188 7.64 17.25 -19.74
C SER A 188 8.21 15.86 -19.48
N GLU A 189 7.42 14.95 -18.89
CA GLU A 189 7.83 13.55 -18.65
C GLU A 189 8.03 12.78 -19.95
N ALA A 190 7.16 12.96 -20.94
CA ALA A 190 7.30 12.34 -22.25
C ALA A 190 8.60 12.80 -22.96
N ALA A 191 8.93 14.09 -22.86
CA ALA A 191 10.19 14.62 -23.40
C ALA A 191 11.42 14.07 -22.64
N GLY A 192 11.34 13.93 -21.31
CA GLY A 192 12.39 13.34 -20.48
C GLY A 192 12.63 11.84 -20.76
N LEU A 193 11.57 11.10 -21.08
CA LEU A 193 11.66 9.68 -21.46
C LEU A 193 12.31 9.48 -22.84
N ALA A 194 12.14 10.42 -23.75
CA ALA A 194 12.77 10.39 -25.07
C ALA A 194 14.30 10.54 -24.97
N THR A 195 14.83 11.14 -23.90
CA THR A 195 16.26 11.36 -23.67
C THR A 195 16.96 10.28 -22.84
N ALA A 196 16.30 9.15 -22.56
CA ALA A 196 16.86 7.87 -22.08
C ALA A 196 17.64 7.83 -20.74
N SER A 197 17.61 8.85 -19.87
CA SER A 197 18.43 8.84 -18.66
C SER A 197 17.81 9.49 -17.40
N ALA A 198 16.49 9.63 -17.31
CA ALA A 198 15.88 10.21 -16.12
C ALA A 198 15.85 9.20 -14.93
N PRO A 199 16.34 9.58 -13.75
CA PRO A 199 16.36 8.69 -12.58
C PRO A 199 14.94 8.39 -12.07
N LEU A 200 14.77 7.20 -11.48
CA LEU A 200 13.53 6.66 -10.90
C LEU A 200 12.82 7.60 -9.90
N SER A 201 13.54 8.56 -9.32
CA SER A 201 13.02 9.53 -8.34
C SER A 201 11.91 10.45 -8.89
N VAL A 202 11.96 10.78 -10.17
CA VAL A 202 10.99 11.72 -10.78
C VAL A 202 9.63 11.07 -10.99
N ALA A 203 9.60 9.80 -11.43
CA ALA A 203 8.35 9.06 -11.63
C ALA A 203 7.62 8.81 -10.28
N CYS A 204 8.35 8.55 -9.20
CA CYS A 204 7.79 8.33 -7.88
C CYS A 204 7.18 9.63 -7.30
N ALA A 205 7.88 10.76 -7.43
CA ALA A 205 7.39 12.07 -6.99
C ALA A 205 6.11 12.51 -7.73
N ALA A 206 6.00 12.17 -9.00
CA ALA A 206 4.84 12.48 -9.82
C ALA A 206 3.62 11.62 -9.47
N MET A 207 3.82 10.32 -9.22
CA MET A 207 2.74 9.43 -8.73
C MET A 207 2.23 9.86 -7.36
N CYS A 208 3.10 10.33 -6.47
CA CYS A 208 2.72 10.89 -5.17
C CYS A 208 1.89 12.17 -5.31
N ARG A 209 2.25 13.08 -6.23
CA ARG A 209 1.50 14.32 -6.49
C ARG A 209 0.13 14.04 -7.12
N ALA A 210 0.04 13.15 -8.10
CA ALA A 210 -1.24 12.74 -8.69
C ALA A 210 -2.18 12.07 -7.67
N SER A 211 -1.62 11.27 -6.75
CA SER A 211 -2.38 10.62 -5.68
C SER A 211 -2.86 11.64 -4.63
N ALA A 212 -2.08 12.68 -4.34
CA ALA A 212 -2.47 13.76 -3.42
C ALA A 212 -3.60 14.65 -4.00
N LEU A 213 -3.58 14.90 -5.30
CA LEU A 213 -4.65 15.65 -5.99
C LEU A 213 -5.96 14.86 -6.09
N ALA A 214 -5.86 13.52 -6.25
CA ALA A 214 -7.04 12.66 -6.31
C ALA A 214 -7.73 12.44 -4.93
N ASN A 215 -7.09 12.83 -3.82
CA ASN A 215 -7.67 12.72 -2.48
C ASN A 215 -7.29 13.91 -1.58
N PRO A 216 -7.93 15.08 -1.79
CA PRO A 216 -7.60 16.31 -1.04
C PRO A 216 -7.84 16.19 0.47
N ALA A 217 -8.66 15.24 0.93
CA ALA A 217 -8.87 14.97 2.35
C ALA A 217 -7.65 14.30 3.05
N ALA A 218 -6.71 13.75 2.28
CA ALA A 218 -5.47 13.19 2.82
C ALA A 218 -4.33 14.21 2.93
N GLY A 219 -4.52 15.42 2.40
CA GLY A 219 -3.48 16.45 2.26
C GLY A 219 -3.15 17.23 3.52
N SER A 220 -3.78 16.97 4.68
CA SER A 220 -3.47 17.68 5.92
C SER A 220 -2.63 16.89 6.94
N ALA A 221 -2.25 15.66 6.65
CA ALA A 221 -1.47 14.83 7.57
C ALA A 221 -0.52 13.87 6.83
N GLY A 222 0.52 14.36 6.24
CA GLY A 222 1.58 13.49 5.79
C GLY A 222 2.21 13.89 4.47
N GLY A 223 3.30 14.64 4.54
CA GLY A 223 4.23 14.74 3.44
C GLY A 223 4.67 13.34 3.01
N CYS A 224 4.78 13.12 1.69
CA CYS A 224 5.32 11.91 1.12
C CYS A 224 6.73 11.69 1.73
N PRO A 225 7.00 10.58 2.43
CA PRO A 225 8.38 10.30 2.79
C PRO A 225 9.14 9.95 1.50
N LEU A 226 10.25 10.60 1.30
CA LEU A 226 11.27 10.30 0.30
C LEU A 226 11.78 8.87 0.46
#